data_124fd12d345caf1a671a724f057f2745
#
_entry.id   124fd12d345caf1a671a724f057f2745
#
_cell.length_a   1.000
_cell.length_b   1.000
_cell.length_c   1.000
_cell.angle_alpha   90.00
_cell.angle_beta   90.00
_cell.angle_gamma   90.00
#
_symmetry.space_group_name_H-M   'P 1'
#
loop_
_entity.id
_entity.type
_entity.pdbx_description
1 polymer ?
#
loop_
_entity_poly.entity_id
_entity_poly.type
_entity_poly.pdbx_seq_one_letter_code
_entity_poly.pdbx_strand_id
1 'polypeptide(L)'
;EFPWYDIEISGKGNFEDCRFPPCHSAWDKYDQIVDLADKYGLETIARLSSTPEWARTKVTGTFAPPDNYSDFADYAVAVVERYRGRVRYFQIWNEPNGNAEWGDQPVDPEGYTRLLCETYTRLKAVDPDIVVLAAALTPTNEVTGDNLNEFVYLQRMYDAGAAECFDIMSVQGYGLWSGPTDHRLNPITVNYSRHVYLRDIMVRNGDEHKAIWISEMNWNAVPPDSGLPPNYGQATLKQQARWAPLAYERAQKEWPWIGVINFWFFKRADDSEKNRTWYYFRMAEPDFTLMPVYEAMKAYIAAHPYSKAP
;
A
#
# COMPACT_ATOMS: atom_id res chain seq x y z
N GLU A 1 0.32 0.18 -8.37
CA GLU A 1 0.42 1.64 -8.20
C GLU A 1 -0.03 2.35 -9.46
N PHE A 2 -0.67 3.49 -9.27
CA PHE A 2 -1.01 4.48 -10.31
C PHE A 2 -0.33 5.78 -9.91
N PRO A 3 0.99 5.93 -10.13
CA PRO A 3 1.72 7.10 -9.68
C PRO A 3 1.37 8.32 -10.52
N TRP A 4 1.06 9.41 -9.85
CA TRP A 4 0.63 10.65 -10.51
C TRP A 4 1.69 11.20 -11.48
N TYR A 5 2.99 11.14 -11.10
CA TYR A 5 4.08 11.61 -11.95
C TYR A 5 4.22 10.85 -13.28
N ASP A 6 3.65 9.65 -13.40
CA ASP A 6 3.73 8.81 -14.60
C ASP A 6 2.46 8.90 -15.48
N ILE A 7 1.43 9.59 -15.00
CA ILE A 7 0.14 9.75 -15.67
C ILE A 7 -0.07 11.21 -16.13
N GLU A 8 0.22 12.18 -15.27
CA GLU A 8 0.07 13.61 -15.56
C GLU A 8 1.46 14.30 -15.53
N ILE A 9 2.29 13.90 -16.49
CA ILE A 9 3.76 14.08 -16.45
C ILE A 9 4.15 15.56 -16.58
N SER A 10 3.61 16.24 -17.58
CA SER A 10 4.13 17.52 -18.05
C SER A 10 3.36 18.75 -17.56
N GLY A 11 2.22 18.56 -16.90
CA GLY A 11 1.38 19.63 -16.39
C GLY A 11 -0.05 19.19 -16.19
N LYS A 12 -0.81 19.98 -15.45
CA LYS A 12 -2.19 19.70 -15.07
C LYS A 12 -3.09 19.45 -16.29
N GLY A 13 -3.82 18.34 -16.28
CA GLY A 13 -4.71 17.92 -17.35
C GLY A 13 -4.02 17.37 -18.60
N ASN A 14 -2.68 17.23 -18.57
CA ASN A 14 -1.93 16.66 -19.69
C ASN A 14 -1.58 15.19 -19.42
N PHE A 15 -2.28 14.30 -20.11
CA PHE A 15 -2.12 12.84 -20.01
C PHE A 15 -1.35 12.25 -21.21
N GLU A 16 -0.43 13.01 -21.79
CA GLU A 16 0.48 12.56 -22.83
C GLU A 16 1.88 12.27 -22.26
N ASP A 17 2.45 11.15 -22.65
CA ASP A 17 3.85 10.82 -22.40
C ASP A 17 4.69 11.12 -23.64
N CYS A 18 5.47 12.19 -23.56
CA CYS A 18 6.41 12.64 -24.59
C CYS A 18 7.89 12.43 -24.17
N ARG A 19 8.16 11.67 -23.12
CA ARG A 19 9.55 11.36 -22.70
C ARG A 19 10.35 10.65 -23.79
N PHE A 20 9.66 9.87 -24.62
CA PHE A 20 10.24 9.19 -25.79
C PHE A 20 9.32 9.40 -27.02
N PRO A 21 9.76 10.14 -28.06
CA PRO A 21 8.96 10.34 -29.28
C PRO A 21 8.72 9.05 -30.06
N PRO A 22 7.57 8.90 -30.74
CA PRO A 22 6.42 9.82 -30.72
C PRO A 22 5.68 9.81 -29.39
N CYS A 23 5.03 10.94 -29.04
CA CYS A 23 4.18 10.98 -27.86
C CYS A 23 3.05 9.95 -27.95
N HIS A 24 2.69 9.39 -26.81
CA HIS A 24 1.61 8.41 -26.67
C HIS A 24 0.78 8.73 -25.42
N SER A 25 -0.33 8.04 -25.22
CA SER A 25 -1.13 8.22 -24.01
C SER A 25 -0.39 7.74 -22.77
N ALA A 26 -0.30 8.57 -21.74
CA ALA A 26 0.25 8.15 -20.45
C ALA A 26 -0.61 7.08 -19.75
N TRP A 27 -1.84 6.88 -20.23
CA TRP A 27 -2.74 5.84 -19.75
C TRP A 27 -2.48 4.44 -20.33
N ASP A 28 -1.76 4.30 -21.45
CA ASP A 28 -1.62 3.04 -22.19
C ASP A 28 -1.19 1.85 -21.29
N LYS A 29 -0.21 2.08 -20.43
CA LYS A 29 0.26 1.08 -19.47
C LYS A 29 -0.82 0.69 -18.45
N TYR A 30 -1.57 1.66 -17.96
CA TYR A 30 -2.58 1.46 -16.91
C TYR A 30 -3.85 0.85 -17.48
N ASP A 31 -4.22 1.22 -18.71
CA ASP A 31 -5.30 0.58 -19.46
C ASP A 31 -5.01 -0.91 -19.63
N GLN A 32 -3.79 -1.26 -20.05
CA GLN A 32 -3.38 -2.65 -20.18
C GLN A 32 -3.44 -3.42 -18.85
N ILE A 33 -3.04 -2.78 -17.74
CA ILE A 33 -3.12 -3.41 -16.40
C ILE A 33 -4.57 -3.70 -16.04
N VAL A 34 -5.48 -2.73 -16.24
CA VAL A 34 -6.90 -2.89 -15.92
C VAL A 34 -7.56 -3.89 -16.86
N ASP A 35 -7.24 -3.87 -18.17
CA ASP A 35 -7.72 -4.84 -19.15
C ASP A 35 -7.32 -6.28 -18.79
N LEU A 36 -6.08 -6.47 -18.33
CA LEU A 36 -5.62 -7.78 -17.87
C LEU A 36 -6.30 -8.21 -16.57
N ALA A 37 -6.52 -7.29 -15.64
CA ALA A 37 -7.26 -7.59 -14.41
C ALA A 37 -8.67 -8.06 -14.73
N ASP A 38 -9.41 -7.33 -15.56
CA ASP A 38 -10.75 -7.70 -16.01
C ASP A 38 -10.77 -9.05 -16.72
N LYS A 39 -9.82 -9.27 -17.65
CA LYS A 39 -9.69 -10.52 -18.40
C LYS A 39 -9.52 -11.75 -17.51
N TYR A 40 -8.81 -11.58 -16.39
CA TYR A 40 -8.53 -12.67 -15.44
C TYR A 40 -9.43 -12.66 -14.21
N GLY A 41 -10.44 -11.79 -14.15
CA GLY A 41 -11.36 -11.69 -13.03
C GLY A 41 -10.69 -11.25 -11.72
N LEU A 42 -9.69 -10.38 -11.81
CA LEU A 42 -8.98 -9.82 -10.68
C LEU A 42 -9.55 -8.45 -10.30
N GLU A 43 -9.77 -8.24 -9.02
CA GLU A 43 -10.10 -6.92 -8.49
C GLU A 43 -8.82 -6.06 -8.37
N THR A 44 -8.90 -4.81 -8.78
CA THR A 44 -7.79 -3.87 -8.72
C THR A 44 -7.94 -2.92 -7.54
N ILE A 45 -6.90 -2.80 -6.71
CA ILE A 45 -6.74 -1.71 -5.75
C ILE A 45 -5.75 -0.72 -6.36
N ALA A 46 -6.25 0.45 -6.77
CA ALA A 46 -5.42 1.50 -7.34
C ALA A 46 -4.82 2.36 -6.22
N ARG A 47 -3.50 2.24 -5.97
CA ARG A 47 -2.80 3.13 -5.04
C ARG A 47 -2.37 4.39 -5.79
N LEU A 48 -2.91 5.54 -5.37
CA LEU A 48 -2.66 6.86 -5.92
C LEU A 48 -1.62 7.57 -5.05
N SER A 49 -0.48 7.94 -5.63
CA SER A 49 0.63 8.57 -4.92
C SER A 49 1.62 9.25 -5.88
N SER A 50 2.73 9.74 -5.35
CA SER A 50 3.91 10.15 -6.13
C SER A 50 3.67 11.36 -7.04
N THR A 51 3.85 12.53 -6.46
CA THR A 51 3.57 13.83 -7.09
C THR A 51 4.52 14.13 -8.25
N PRO A 52 4.04 14.64 -9.40
CA PRO A 52 4.88 15.12 -10.49
C PRO A 52 5.63 16.42 -10.13
N GLU A 53 6.72 16.70 -10.83
CA GLU A 53 7.59 17.85 -10.53
C GLU A 53 6.87 19.20 -10.60
N TRP A 54 5.95 19.36 -11.52
CA TRP A 54 5.19 20.59 -11.67
C TRP A 54 4.24 20.91 -10.50
N ALA A 55 3.83 19.88 -9.75
CA ALA A 55 2.91 20.01 -8.62
C ALA A 55 3.62 20.04 -7.25
N ARG A 56 4.96 19.91 -7.19
CA ARG A 56 5.79 19.91 -5.97
C ARG A 56 6.98 20.83 -6.09
N THR A 57 6.75 22.09 -6.30
CA THR A 57 7.80 23.08 -6.59
C THR A 57 8.63 23.45 -5.34
N LYS A 58 8.09 23.22 -4.15
CA LYS A 58 8.76 23.54 -2.86
C LYS A 58 9.67 22.41 -2.38
N VAL A 59 9.43 21.19 -2.79
CA VAL A 59 10.16 20.00 -2.34
C VAL A 59 10.46 19.08 -3.52
N THR A 60 11.67 18.53 -3.59
CA THR A 60 12.17 17.85 -4.80
C THR A 60 11.94 16.33 -4.85
N GLY A 61 11.53 15.68 -3.78
CA GLY A 61 11.34 14.23 -3.72
C GLY A 61 10.07 13.76 -4.46
N THR A 62 10.12 12.66 -5.22
CA THR A 62 8.96 12.10 -5.93
C THR A 62 7.79 11.77 -5.00
N PHE A 63 8.09 11.39 -3.77
CA PHE A 63 7.08 11.10 -2.74
C PHE A 63 6.73 12.34 -1.89
N ALA A 64 7.18 13.54 -2.28
CA ALA A 64 6.75 14.76 -1.61
C ALA A 64 5.24 14.99 -1.84
N PRO A 65 4.50 15.46 -0.81
CA PRO A 65 3.14 15.87 -1.02
C PRO A 65 3.08 17.05 -2.00
N PRO A 66 1.96 17.23 -2.74
CA PRO A 66 1.84 18.35 -3.65
C PRO A 66 1.74 19.69 -2.91
N ASP A 67 2.17 20.76 -3.57
CA ASP A 67 2.02 22.13 -3.05
C ASP A 67 0.55 22.54 -2.83
N ASN A 68 -0.35 21.95 -3.63
CA ASN A 68 -1.80 22.15 -3.58
C ASN A 68 -2.51 20.78 -3.61
N TYR A 69 -3.22 20.43 -2.56
CA TYR A 69 -3.93 19.15 -2.45
C TYR A 69 -5.08 19.00 -3.46
N SER A 70 -5.68 20.13 -3.91
CA SER A 70 -6.71 20.09 -4.95
C SER A 70 -6.19 19.56 -6.29
N ASP A 71 -4.90 19.75 -6.60
CA ASP A 71 -4.31 19.21 -7.84
C ASP A 71 -4.20 17.68 -7.78
N PHE A 72 -3.86 17.14 -6.61
CA PHE A 72 -3.89 15.68 -6.39
C PHE A 72 -5.31 15.12 -6.48
N ALA A 73 -6.28 15.83 -5.89
CA ALA A 73 -7.68 15.40 -5.94
C ALA A 73 -8.24 15.46 -7.39
N ASP A 74 -7.83 16.44 -8.22
CA ASP A 74 -8.16 16.48 -9.65
C ASP A 74 -7.61 15.28 -10.42
N TYR A 75 -6.33 14.94 -10.17
CA TYR A 75 -5.71 13.73 -10.73
C TYR A 75 -6.47 12.47 -10.29
N ALA A 76 -6.79 12.34 -8.99
CA ALA A 76 -7.52 11.18 -8.48
C ALA A 76 -8.91 11.05 -9.14
N VAL A 77 -9.60 12.16 -9.35
CA VAL A 77 -10.88 12.21 -10.11
C VAL A 77 -10.68 11.70 -11.54
N ALA A 78 -9.63 12.15 -12.24
CA ALA A 78 -9.35 11.68 -13.60
C ALA A 78 -9.14 10.16 -13.67
N VAL A 79 -8.46 9.56 -12.67
CA VAL A 79 -8.29 8.09 -12.57
C VAL A 79 -9.63 7.40 -12.36
N VAL A 80 -10.46 7.89 -11.42
CA VAL A 80 -11.78 7.31 -11.11
C VAL A 80 -12.70 7.40 -12.33
N GLU A 81 -12.76 8.55 -13.01
CA GLU A 81 -13.58 8.72 -14.20
C GLU A 81 -13.16 7.79 -15.34
N ARG A 82 -11.84 7.61 -15.55
CA ARG A 82 -11.33 6.73 -16.60
C ARG A 82 -11.68 5.26 -16.36
N TYR A 83 -11.60 4.80 -15.12
CA TYR A 83 -11.81 3.40 -14.78
C TYR A 83 -13.14 3.12 -14.09
N ARG A 84 -14.11 4.02 -14.26
CA ARG A 84 -15.47 3.89 -13.68
C ARG A 84 -16.09 2.55 -14.03
N GLY A 85 -16.60 1.84 -13.02
CA GLY A 85 -17.21 0.52 -13.17
C GLY A 85 -16.20 -0.63 -13.38
N ARG A 86 -14.90 -0.35 -13.46
CA ARG A 86 -13.83 -1.33 -13.63
C ARG A 86 -12.91 -1.40 -12.41
N VAL A 87 -12.55 -0.26 -11.83
CA VAL A 87 -11.78 -0.17 -10.59
C VAL A 87 -12.67 0.45 -9.53
N ARG A 88 -12.80 -0.25 -8.42
CA ARG A 88 -13.67 0.17 -7.31
C ARG A 88 -12.88 0.68 -6.10
N TYR A 89 -11.64 0.23 -5.92
CA TYR A 89 -10.85 0.44 -4.70
C TYR A 89 -9.68 1.39 -4.97
N PHE A 90 -9.62 2.49 -4.21
CA PHE A 90 -8.59 3.54 -4.38
C PHE A 90 -7.91 3.82 -3.04
N GLN A 91 -6.63 3.47 -2.93
CA GLN A 91 -5.81 3.81 -1.77
C GLN A 91 -5.15 5.15 -1.99
N ILE A 92 -5.33 6.07 -1.05
CA ILE A 92 -4.79 7.43 -1.12
C ILE A 92 -3.47 7.50 -0.37
N TRP A 93 -2.37 7.57 -1.13
CA TRP A 93 -0.98 7.60 -0.64
C TRP A 93 -0.46 6.27 -0.09
N ASN A 94 0.82 6.28 0.34
CA ASN A 94 1.52 5.18 1.00
C ASN A 94 2.44 5.73 2.09
N GLU A 95 2.48 5.09 3.24
CA GLU A 95 3.40 5.30 4.38
C GLU A 95 3.71 6.77 4.74
N PRO A 96 2.72 7.69 4.81
CA PRO A 96 2.96 9.11 5.04
C PRO A 96 3.52 9.41 6.45
N ASN A 97 3.63 8.41 7.29
CA ASN A 97 4.25 8.48 8.61
C ASN A 97 5.77 8.22 8.60
N GLY A 98 6.35 7.93 7.42
CA GLY A 98 7.79 7.86 7.15
C GLY A 98 8.23 8.98 6.21
N ASN A 99 9.31 9.69 6.53
CA ASN A 99 9.76 10.84 5.74
C ASN A 99 10.13 10.48 4.29
N ALA A 100 10.66 9.28 4.05
CA ALA A 100 10.98 8.81 2.71
C ALA A 100 9.76 8.77 1.76
N GLU A 101 8.57 8.52 2.31
CA GLU A 101 7.29 8.52 1.58
C GLU A 101 6.54 9.85 1.73
N TRP A 102 7.19 10.86 2.35
CA TRP A 102 6.69 12.22 2.53
C TRP A 102 7.67 13.28 2.01
N GLY A 103 8.56 12.91 1.08
CA GLY A 103 9.50 13.81 0.41
C GLY A 103 10.69 14.23 1.26
N ASP A 104 11.18 13.35 2.12
CA ASP A 104 12.27 13.60 3.07
C ASP A 104 12.03 14.82 3.98
N GLN A 105 10.76 15.10 4.27
CA GLN A 105 10.33 16.18 5.17
C GLN A 105 9.80 15.62 6.48
N PRO A 106 9.67 16.47 7.50
CA PRO A 106 8.91 16.10 8.70
C PRO A 106 7.50 15.64 8.34
N VAL A 107 7.11 14.50 8.90
CA VAL A 107 5.80 13.91 8.63
C VAL A 107 4.68 14.79 9.22
N ASP A 108 3.57 14.90 8.49
CA ASP A 108 2.44 15.78 8.81
C ASP A 108 1.11 15.00 8.78
N PRO A 109 0.68 14.40 9.91
CA PRO A 109 -0.59 13.67 9.99
C PRO A 109 -1.80 14.54 9.64
N GLU A 110 -1.81 15.80 10.07
CA GLU A 110 -2.88 16.75 9.79
C GLU A 110 -2.88 17.16 8.32
N GLY A 111 -1.70 17.33 7.71
CA GLY A 111 -1.54 17.59 6.29
C GLY A 111 -2.02 16.43 5.44
N TYR A 112 -1.60 15.20 5.78
CA TYR A 112 -2.11 14.01 5.12
C TYR A 112 -3.63 13.88 5.28
N THR A 113 -4.18 14.14 6.45
CA THR A 113 -5.64 14.12 6.69
C THR A 113 -6.37 15.12 5.78
N ARG A 114 -5.85 16.33 5.61
CA ARG A 114 -6.44 17.32 4.67
C ARG A 114 -6.42 16.81 3.23
N LEU A 115 -5.28 16.23 2.77
CA LEU A 115 -5.17 15.64 1.43
C LEU A 115 -6.18 14.49 1.26
N LEU A 116 -6.29 13.60 2.23
CA LEU A 116 -7.21 12.47 2.22
C LEU A 116 -8.67 12.94 2.15
N CYS A 117 -9.07 13.87 3.01
CA CYS A 117 -10.45 14.35 3.09
C CYS A 117 -10.88 15.13 1.85
N GLU A 118 -10.01 15.97 1.30
CA GLU A 118 -10.30 16.67 0.03
C GLU A 118 -10.47 15.67 -1.11
N THR A 119 -9.56 14.71 -1.22
CA THR A 119 -9.64 13.68 -2.24
C THR A 119 -10.89 12.83 -2.07
N TYR A 120 -11.18 12.31 -0.86
CA TYR A 120 -12.37 11.52 -0.54
C TYR A 120 -13.66 12.22 -0.97
N THR A 121 -13.83 13.48 -0.55
CA THR A 121 -15.04 14.26 -0.85
C THR A 121 -15.26 14.36 -2.35
N ARG A 122 -14.21 14.63 -3.12
CA ARG A 122 -14.31 14.79 -4.57
C ARG A 122 -14.55 13.46 -5.28
N LEU A 123 -13.88 12.40 -4.85
CA LEU A 123 -14.09 11.07 -5.42
C LEU A 123 -15.51 10.57 -5.18
N LYS A 124 -16.04 10.73 -3.96
CA LYS A 124 -17.43 10.35 -3.63
C LYS A 124 -18.48 11.19 -4.35
N ALA A 125 -18.16 12.44 -4.71
CA ALA A 125 -19.03 13.27 -5.55
C ALA A 125 -19.10 12.79 -7.00
N VAL A 126 -18.02 12.20 -7.52
CA VAL A 126 -17.96 11.62 -8.87
C VAL A 126 -18.62 10.27 -8.93
N ASP A 127 -18.33 9.40 -7.97
CA ASP A 127 -18.88 8.05 -7.89
C ASP A 127 -19.03 7.63 -6.41
N PRO A 128 -20.25 7.62 -5.85
CA PRO A 128 -20.49 7.30 -4.45
C PRO A 128 -20.21 5.81 -4.12
N ASP A 129 -20.16 4.93 -5.13
CA ASP A 129 -20.04 3.48 -4.93
C ASP A 129 -18.59 2.99 -4.85
N ILE A 130 -17.61 3.85 -5.15
CA ILE A 130 -16.20 3.51 -4.96
C ILE A 130 -15.84 3.42 -3.48
N VAL A 131 -14.78 2.69 -3.20
CA VAL A 131 -14.26 2.48 -1.86
C VAL A 131 -12.89 3.15 -1.73
N VAL A 132 -12.79 4.10 -0.82
CA VAL A 132 -11.56 4.86 -0.57
C VAL A 132 -10.84 4.29 0.64
N LEU A 133 -9.58 3.92 0.43
CA LEU A 133 -8.69 3.41 1.47
C LEU A 133 -7.74 4.52 1.93
N ALA A 134 -7.62 4.71 3.26
CA ALA A 134 -6.53 5.51 3.80
C ALA A 134 -5.17 4.86 3.53
N ALA A 135 -4.09 5.65 3.51
CA ALA A 135 -2.73 5.13 3.33
C ALA A 135 -2.38 4.06 4.36
N ALA A 136 -1.68 3.03 3.94
CA ALA A 136 -1.06 2.09 4.86
C ALA A 136 0.10 2.76 5.60
N LEU A 137 0.06 2.72 6.93
CA LEU A 137 1.11 3.32 7.76
C LEU A 137 2.25 2.32 7.96
N THR A 138 3.50 2.79 7.82
CA THR A 138 4.68 1.96 8.07
C THR A 138 4.83 1.67 9.56
N PRO A 139 5.07 0.40 9.95
CA PRO A 139 5.27 0.06 11.34
C PRO A 139 6.64 0.53 11.84
N THR A 140 6.64 1.48 12.76
CA THR A 140 7.86 2.02 13.36
C THR A 140 7.70 2.30 14.84
N ASN A 141 8.81 2.22 15.60
CA ASN A 141 8.85 2.63 17.00
C ASN A 141 9.37 4.06 17.18
N GLU A 142 9.72 4.72 16.07
CA GLU A 142 10.22 6.09 16.11
C GLU A 142 9.11 7.08 16.44
N VAL A 143 9.45 8.11 17.21
CA VAL A 143 8.57 9.22 17.61
C VAL A 143 9.34 10.52 17.35
N THR A 144 9.83 10.65 16.12
CA THR A 144 10.60 11.80 15.65
C THR A 144 9.75 12.66 14.70
N GLY A 145 10.26 13.82 14.28
CA GLY A 145 9.63 14.58 13.22
C GLY A 145 9.74 13.91 11.85
N ASP A 146 10.78 13.08 11.66
CA ASP A 146 11.04 12.40 10.38
C ASP A 146 10.24 11.11 10.24
N ASN A 147 10.15 10.33 11.31
CA ASN A 147 9.33 9.12 11.33
C ASN A 147 8.44 9.13 12.57
N LEU A 148 7.18 8.83 12.39
CA LEU A 148 6.23 8.82 13.49
C LEU A 148 5.54 7.46 13.61
N ASN A 149 5.61 6.92 14.84
CA ASN A 149 4.91 5.70 15.21
C ASN A 149 3.48 5.71 14.70
N GLU A 150 3.07 4.64 14.01
CA GLU A 150 1.79 4.55 13.30
C GLU A 150 0.58 4.67 14.25
N PHE A 151 0.73 4.34 15.52
CA PHE A 151 -0.35 4.50 16.50
C PHE A 151 -0.59 5.98 16.83
N VAL A 152 0.51 6.72 17.01
CA VAL A 152 0.45 8.18 17.23
C VAL A 152 -0.04 8.88 15.97
N TYR A 153 0.44 8.46 14.80
CA TYR A 153 0.04 9.03 13.52
C TYR A 153 -1.46 8.84 13.28
N LEU A 154 -1.98 7.63 13.44
CA LEU A 154 -3.40 7.33 13.26
C LEU A 154 -4.28 8.10 14.25
N GLN A 155 -3.87 8.20 15.53
CA GLN A 155 -4.65 8.99 16.47
C GLN A 155 -4.70 10.47 16.07
N ARG A 156 -3.57 11.05 15.64
CA ARG A 156 -3.56 12.43 15.13
C ARG A 156 -4.39 12.62 13.86
N MET A 157 -4.46 11.61 12.98
CA MET A 157 -5.39 11.65 11.86
C MET A 157 -6.84 11.74 12.35
N TYR A 158 -7.23 10.93 13.34
CA TYR A 158 -8.58 10.99 13.93
C TYR A 158 -8.85 12.33 14.59
N ASP A 159 -7.89 12.86 15.36
CA ASP A 159 -7.99 14.18 16.01
C ASP A 159 -8.15 15.30 14.97
N ALA A 160 -7.63 15.11 13.76
CA ALA A 160 -7.78 16.03 12.63
C ALA A 160 -9.05 15.77 11.78
N GLY A 161 -9.92 14.82 12.16
CA GLY A 161 -11.21 14.57 11.52
C GLY A 161 -11.18 13.49 10.40
N ALA A 162 -10.19 12.62 10.39
CA ALA A 162 -10.07 11.60 9.33
C ALA A 162 -11.22 10.59 9.30
N ALA A 163 -11.99 10.41 10.37
CA ALA A 163 -13.06 9.40 10.45
C ALA A 163 -14.04 9.44 9.27
N GLU A 164 -14.37 10.63 8.78
CA GLU A 164 -15.31 10.82 7.66
C GLU A 164 -14.65 10.78 6.27
N CYS A 165 -13.35 10.43 6.19
CA CYS A 165 -12.56 10.63 4.99
C CYS A 165 -12.00 9.32 4.38
N PHE A 166 -12.41 8.18 4.88
CA PHE A 166 -12.08 6.86 4.30
C PHE A 166 -13.14 5.81 4.65
N ASP A 167 -13.25 4.81 3.80
CA ASP A 167 -14.13 3.66 4.01
C ASP A 167 -13.40 2.49 4.67
N ILE A 168 -12.11 2.32 4.38
CA ILE A 168 -11.26 1.22 4.85
C ILE A 168 -9.92 1.79 5.33
N MET A 169 -9.41 1.29 6.46
CA MET A 169 -8.07 1.59 6.93
C MET A 169 -7.07 0.61 6.32
N SER A 170 -6.05 1.09 5.63
CA SER A 170 -4.94 0.24 5.19
C SER A 170 -3.82 0.20 6.23
N VAL A 171 -3.19 -0.96 6.36
CA VAL A 171 -2.05 -1.18 7.28
C VAL A 171 -0.96 -1.99 6.58
N GLN A 172 0.28 -1.88 7.07
CA GLN A 172 1.35 -2.78 6.68
C GLN A 172 1.39 -4.01 7.60
N GLY A 173 1.59 -5.19 7.04
CA GLY A 173 1.56 -6.47 7.74
C GLY A 173 2.91 -7.20 7.76
N TYR A 174 4.02 -6.47 7.85
CA TYR A 174 5.34 -7.07 7.88
C TYR A 174 5.64 -7.72 9.24
N GLY A 175 6.05 -9.00 9.22
CA GLY A 175 6.42 -9.73 10.44
C GLY A 175 7.86 -9.53 10.87
N LEU A 176 8.71 -8.96 10.00
CA LEU A 176 10.15 -8.72 10.16
C LEU A 176 10.91 -9.98 10.61
N TRP A 177 11.19 -10.10 11.92
CA TRP A 177 12.04 -11.14 12.51
C TRP A 177 11.29 -12.36 13.02
N SER A 178 9.96 -12.28 13.14
CA SER A 178 9.13 -13.34 13.68
C SER A 178 8.01 -13.76 12.73
N GLY A 179 7.63 -15.04 12.76
CA GLY A 179 6.54 -15.56 11.95
C GLY A 179 5.15 -15.10 12.42
N PRO A 180 4.10 -15.42 11.66
CA PRO A 180 2.73 -14.97 11.95
C PRO A 180 2.15 -15.58 13.23
N THR A 181 2.79 -16.61 13.79
CA THR A 181 2.42 -17.22 15.08
C THR A 181 2.98 -16.48 16.29
N ASP A 182 3.66 -15.37 16.10
CA ASP A 182 4.09 -14.51 17.19
C ASP A 182 2.90 -13.74 17.75
N HIS A 183 2.44 -14.14 18.93
CA HIS A 183 1.29 -13.56 19.64
C HIS A 183 1.67 -12.44 20.61
N ARG A 184 2.93 -12.00 20.63
CA ARG A 184 3.34 -10.91 21.53
C ARG A 184 2.60 -9.63 21.15
N LEU A 185 1.80 -9.13 22.07
CA LEU A 185 1.17 -7.81 22.01
C LEU A 185 2.00 -6.88 22.88
N ASN A 186 3.03 -6.29 22.28
CA ASN A 186 3.89 -5.30 22.90
C ASN A 186 4.07 -4.13 21.92
N PRO A 187 3.70 -2.90 22.28
CA PRO A 187 3.72 -1.75 21.36
C PRO A 187 5.08 -1.41 20.78
N ILE A 188 6.18 -1.86 21.39
CA ILE A 188 7.53 -1.68 20.85
C ILE A 188 8.03 -2.87 20.03
N THR A 189 7.24 -3.95 19.89
CA THR A 189 7.58 -5.10 19.06
C THR A 189 6.91 -4.96 17.68
N VAL A 190 7.73 -4.80 16.65
CA VAL A 190 7.22 -4.83 15.27
C VAL A 190 7.10 -6.29 14.85
N ASN A 191 5.86 -6.78 14.77
CA ASN A 191 5.51 -8.12 14.31
C ASN A 191 4.16 -8.12 13.58
N TYR A 192 3.76 -9.28 13.06
CA TYR A 192 2.52 -9.41 12.29
C TYR A 192 1.24 -9.08 13.07
N SER A 193 1.26 -9.12 14.40
CA SER A 193 0.10 -8.79 15.26
C SER A 193 -0.11 -7.29 15.48
N ARG A 194 0.80 -6.44 15.00
CA ARG A 194 0.85 -5.00 15.35
C ARG A 194 -0.41 -4.23 14.94
N HIS A 195 -1.08 -4.63 13.86
CA HIS A 195 -2.33 -4.01 13.40
C HIS A 195 -3.50 -4.15 14.41
N VAL A 196 -3.40 -5.03 15.40
CA VAL A 196 -4.39 -5.12 16.49
C VAL A 196 -4.46 -3.80 17.29
N TYR A 197 -3.33 -3.11 17.46
CA TYR A 197 -3.32 -1.79 18.11
C TYR A 197 -3.98 -0.71 17.26
N LEU A 198 -3.80 -0.77 15.94
CA LEU A 198 -4.49 0.15 15.01
C LEU A 198 -6.00 -0.10 15.06
N ARG A 199 -6.42 -1.37 15.11
CA ARG A 199 -7.84 -1.73 15.33
C ARG A 199 -8.39 -1.17 16.61
N ASP A 200 -7.64 -1.25 17.71
CA ASP A 200 -8.05 -0.70 19.01
C ASP A 200 -8.21 0.84 18.96
N ILE A 201 -7.34 1.54 18.23
CA ILE A 201 -7.49 2.98 18.01
C ILE A 201 -8.75 3.27 17.19
N MET A 202 -9.02 2.54 16.11
CA MET A 202 -10.26 2.69 15.32
C MET A 202 -11.50 2.51 16.19
N VAL A 203 -11.55 1.46 17.00
CA VAL A 203 -12.69 1.18 17.91
C VAL A 203 -12.88 2.33 18.91
N ARG A 204 -11.81 2.84 19.50
CA ARG A 204 -11.88 3.98 20.44
C ARG A 204 -12.36 5.27 19.78
N ASN A 205 -12.18 5.40 18.48
CA ASN A 205 -12.65 6.57 17.71
C ASN A 205 -14.01 6.29 16.99
N GLY A 206 -14.71 5.19 17.29
CA GLY A 206 -16.05 4.90 16.76
C GLY A 206 -16.10 4.25 15.39
N ASP A 207 -14.94 3.82 14.86
CA ASP A 207 -14.77 3.22 13.53
C ASP A 207 -14.71 1.68 13.55
N GLU A 208 -15.33 1.03 14.55
CA GLU A 208 -15.40 -0.43 14.64
C GLU A 208 -16.14 -1.09 13.46
N HIS A 209 -16.95 -0.34 12.75
CA HIS A 209 -17.69 -0.82 11.57
C HIS A 209 -16.82 -0.87 10.29
N LYS A 210 -15.69 -0.17 10.25
CA LYS A 210 -14.79 -0.15 9.11
C LYS A 210 -13.83 -1.34 9.13
N ALA A 211 -13.56 -1.91 7.97
CA ALA A 211 -12.57 -2.96 7.82
C ALA A 211 -11.13 -2.41 7.86
N ILE A 212 -10.18 -3.32 8.16
CA ILE A 212 -8.75 -3.10 7.90
C ILE A 212 -8.35 -3.97 6.70
N TRP A 213 -7.60 -3.41 5.77
CA TRP A 213 -6.94 -4.16 4.70
C TRP A 213 -5.43 -4.08 4.87
N ILE A 214 -4.76 -5.22 4.83
CA ILE A 214 -3.30 -5.29 4.85
C ILE A 214 -2.81 -5.01 3.43
N SER A 215 -2.27 -3.80 3.22
CA SER A 215 -1.80 -3.32 1.91
C SER A 215 -0.58 -4.08 1.44
N GLU A 216 0.33 -4.41 2.34
CA GLU A 216 1.53 -5.16 2.05
C GLU A 216 1.87 -6.12 3.21
N MET A 217 2.11 -7.39 2.91
CA MET A 217 2.48 -8.41 3.89
C MET A 217 3.54 -9.33 3.30
N ASN A 218 4.61 -9.53 4.02
CA ASN A 218 5.62 -10.54 3.67
C ASN A 218 6.70 -10.67 4.76
N TRP A 219 7.63 -11.60 4.51
CA TRP A 219 8.91 -11.79 5.22
C TRP A 219 10.05 -11.76 4.23
N ASN A 220 11.10 -11.00 4.55
CA ASN A 220 12.23 -10.80 3.65
C ASN A 220 13.15 -12.03 3.64
N ALA A 221 13.27 -12.70 2.49
CA ALA A 221 14.16 -13.84 2.30
C ALA A 221 15.55 -13.45 1.79
N VAL A 222 16.09 -12.33 2.29
CA VAL A 222 17.45 -11.86 1.94
C VAL A 222 18.48 -12.92 2.36
N PRO A 223 19.37 -13.39 1.43
CA PRO A 223 20.36 -14.39 1.75
C PRO A 223 21.37 -13.88 2.79
N PRO A 224 21.72 -14.67 3.81
CA PRO A 224 22.67 -14.25 4.85
C PRO A 224 24.06 -13.91 4.31
N ASP A 225 24.47 -14.54 3.21
CA ASP A 225 25.75 -14.38 2.52
C ASP A 225 25.76 -13.26 1.45
N SER A 226 24.65 -12.57 1.26
CA SER A 226 24.52 -11.48 0.28
C SER A 226 25.34 -10.22 0.63
N GLY A 227 25.75 -10.07 1.91
CA GLY A 227 26.37 -8.86 2.43
C GLY A 227 25.40 -7.67 2.59
N LEU A 228 24.11 -7.89 2.33
CA LEU A 228 23.08 -6.85 2.48
C LEU A 228 22.60 -6.76 3.95
N PRO A 229 22.36 -5.54 4.46
CA PRO A 229 21.86 -5.39 5.82
C PRO A 229 20.41 -5.88 5.91
N PRO A 230 20.03 -6.66 6.96
CA PRO A 230 18.67 -7.19 7.09
C PRO A 230 17.69 -6.14 7.68
N ASN A 231 17.63 -4.95 7.10
CA ASN A 231 16.85 -3.81 7.61
C ASN A 231 15.34 -4.11 7.76
N TYR A 232 14.84 -5.04 6.93
CA TYR A 232 13.43 -5.43 6.92
C TYR A 232 13.22 -6.85 7.49
N GLY A 233 14.02 -7.23 8.51
CA GLY A 233 14.04 -8.58 9.03
C GLY A 233 14.74 -9.56 8.09
N GLN A 234 14.86 -10.80 8.54
CA GLN A 234 15.47 -11.86 7.75
C GLN A 234 14.75 -13.19 7.99
N ALA A 235 14.33 -13.81 6.92
CA ALA A 235 13.77 -15.15 6.91
C ALA A 235 14.51 -16.00 5.87
N THR A 236 14.52 -17.31 6.05
CA THR A 236 14.91 -18.22 4.97
C THR A 236 13.76 -18.37 3.98
N LEU A 237 14.04 -18.79 2.73
CA LEU A 237 13.01 -19.13 1.75
C LEU A 237 12.00 -20.14 2.29
N LYS A 238 12.45 -21.10 3.12
CA LYS A 238 11.58 -22.08 3.78
C LYS A 238 10.66 -21.44 4.82
N GLN A 239 11.18 -20.48 5.60
CA GLN A 239 10.37 -19.74 6.57
C GLN A 239 9.34 -18.86 5.85
N GLN A 240 9.74 -18.09 4.83
CA GLN A 240 8.84 -17.28 4.03
C GLN A 240 7.69 -18.12 3.44
N ALA A 241 8.02 -19.26 2.81
CA ALA A 241 7.04 -20.19 2.25
C ALA A 241 6.07 -20.78 3.30
N ARG A 242 6.55 -21.02 4.52
CA ARG A 242 5.72 -21.50 5.63
C ARG A 242 4.87 -20.38 6.23
N TRP A 243 5.43 -19.20 6.39
CA TRP A 243 4.79 -18.12 7.15
C TRP A 243 3.70 -17.40 6.35
N ALA A 244 3.87 -17.24 5.05
CA ALA A 244 2.86 -16.56 4.23
C ALA A 244 1.47 -17.22 4.34
N PRO A 245 1.27 -18.52 4.08
CA PRO A 245 -0.04 -19.16 4.24
C PRO A 245 -0.58 -19.08 5.68
N LEU A 246 0.29 -19.24 6.70
CA LEU A 246 -0.10 -19.14 8.09
C LEU A 246 -0.58 -17.74 8.49
N ALA A 247 -0.09 -16.69 7.81
CA ALA A 247 -0.57 -15.33 8.03
C ALA A 247 -2.04 -15.17 7.59
N TYR A 248 -2.39 -15.70 6.42
CA TYR A 248 -3.78 -15.71 5.94
C TYR A 248 -4.69 -16.54 6.85
N GLU A 249 -4.23 -17.72 7.21
CA GLU A 249 -4.97 -18.61 8.13
C GLU A 249 -5.26 -17.93 9.47
N ARG A 250 -4.24 -17.28 10.05
CA ARG A 250 -4.39 -16.55 11.31
C ARG A 250 -5.37 -15.39 11.19
N ALA A 251 -5.28 -14.58 10.14
CA ALA A 251 -6.19 -13.47 9.94
C ALA A 251 -7.64 -13.96 9.84
N GLN A 252 -7.91 -15.01 9.07
CA GLN A 252 -9.25 -15.58 8.94
C GLN A 252 -9.80 -16.11 10.28
N LYS A 253 -8.95 -16.65 11.15
CA LYS A 253 -9.38 -17.24 12.43
C LYS A 253 -9.53 -16.23 13.56
N GLU A 254 -8.65 -15.23 13.60
CA GLU A 254 -8.53 -14.36 14.78
C GLU A 254 -9.04 -12.94 14.53
N TRP A 255 -9.07 -12.46 13.26
CA TRP A 255 -9.30 -11.04 12.95
C TRP A 255 -10.40 -10.83 11.92
N PRO A 256 -11.68 -10.97 12.32
CA PRO A 256 -12.83 -10.87 11.39
C PRO A 256 -12.96 -9.48 10.73
N TRP A 257 -12.24 -8.48 11.23
CA TRP A 257 -12.19 -7.14 10.64
C TRP A 257 -11.16 -7.00 9.51
N ILE A 258 -10.30 -8.01 9.26
CA ILE A 258 -9.38 -8.01 8.12
C ILE A 258 -10.13 -8.49 6.88
N GLY A 259 -10.31 -7.60 5.91
CA GLY A 259 -11.00 -7.92 4.66
C GLY A 259 -10.09 -8.48 3.57
N VAL A 260 -8.91 -7.90 3.41
CA VAL A 260 -7.95 -8.26 2.35
C VAL A 260 -6.54 -8.28 2.92
N ILE A 261 -5.71 -9.17 2.37
CA ILE A 261 -4.26 -9.19 2.60
C ILE A 261 -3.58 -9.28 1.25
N ASN A 262 -2.75 -8.29 0.92
CA ASN A 262 -1.93 -8.31 -0.29
C ASN A 262 -0.53 -8.80 0.06
N PHE A 263 -0.06 -9.78 -0.71
CA PHE A 263 1.34 -10.22 -0.61
C PHE A 263 2.24 -9.25 -1.36
N TRP A 264 3.24 -8.71 -0.73
CA TRP A 264 4.22 -7.83 -1.36
C TRP A 264 5.50 -8.60 -1.67
N PHE A 265 5.83 -8.85 -2.88
CA PHE A 265 5.29 -8.61 -4.22
C PHE A 265 5.49 -9.84 -5.10
N PHE A 266 4.90 -9.86 -6.31
CA PHE A 266 5.05 -11.01 -7.22
C PHE A 266 6.48 -11.12 -7.77
N LYS A 267 6.94 -10.15 -8.58
CA LYS A 267 8.30 -10.11 -9.15
C LYS A 267 8.75 -8.70 -9.53
N ARG A 268 10.04 -8.50 -9.69
CA ARG A 268 10.62 -7.31 -10.32
C ARG A 268 10.72 -7.50 -11.84
N ALA A 269 10.90 -6.38 -12.58
CA ALA A 269 11.07 -6.42 -14.03
C ALA A 269 12.36 -7.13 -14.42
N ASP A 270 13.45 -6.82 -13.70
CA ASP A 270 14.80 -7.32 -13.91
C ASP A 270 15.60 -7.40 -12.60
N ASP A 271 16.90 -7.68 -12.69
CA ASP A 271 17.82 -7.84 -11.56
C ASP A 271 18.51 -6.52 -11.10
N SER A 272 18.10 -5.38 -11.61
CA SER A 272 18.76 -4.07 -11.30
C SER A 272 18.73 -3.72 -9.80
N GLU A 273 17.71 -4.21 -9.07
CA GLU A 273 17.59 -4.02 -7.62
C GLU A 273 18.15 -5.17 -6.77
N LYS A 274 18.86 -6.13 -7.36
CA LYS A 274 19.39 -7.31 -6.64
C LYS A 274 20.37 -6.97 -5.51
N ASN A 275 20.95 -5.77 -5.56
CA ASN A 275 21.80 -5.18 -4.52
C ASN A 275 20.98 -4.44 -3.43
N ARG A 276 19.67 -4.53 -3.46
CA ARG A 276 18.76 -3.90 -2.50
C ARG A 276 18.07 -4.97 -1.64
N THR A 277 17.97 -4.70 -0.35
CA THR A 277 17.37 -5.66 0.60
C THR A 277 15.91 -5.99 0.26
N TRP A 278 15.12 -5.02 -0.18
CA TRP A 278 13.70 -5.23 -0.54
C TRP A 278 13.47 -6.11 -1.76
N TYR A 279 14.48 -6.34 -2.62
CA TYR A 279 14.37 -7.25 -3.77
C TYR A 279 13.94 -8.67 -3.36
N TYR A 280 14.28 -9.11 -2.18
CA TYR A 280 14.11 -10.49 -1.71
C TYR A 280 12.74 -10.81 -1.10
N PHE A 281 11.79 -9.88 -1.20
CA PHE A 281 10.38 -10.14 -0.86
C PHE A 281 9.60 -10.87 -1.96
N ARG A 282 10.14 -11.08 -3.12
CA ARG A 282 9.50 -11.59 -4.34
C ARG A 282 8.96 -13.01 -4.23
N MET A 283 7.89 -13.31 -4.98
CA MET A 283 7.36 -14.66 -5.23
C MET A 283 8.00 -15.36 -6.43
N ALA A 284 8.56 -14.59 -7.36
CA ALA A 284 9.24 -15.12 -8.55
C ALA A 284 10.45 -14.26 -8.92
N GLU A 285 11.44 -14.86 -9.53
CA GLU A 285 12.56 -14.16 -10.15
C GLU A 285 12.08 -13.41 -11.42
N PRO A 286 12.86 -12.44 -11.95
CA PRO A 286 12.49 -11.73 -13.17
C PRO A 286 12.22 -12.63 -14.38
N ASP A 287 12.88 -13.77 -14.48
CA ASP A 287 12.69 -14.79 -15.53
C ASP A 287 11.49 -15.72 -15.31
N PHE A 288 10.66 -15.43 -14.29
CA PHE A 288 9.52 -16.23 -13.84
C PHE A 288 9.88 -17.56 -13.16
N THR A 289 11.13 -17.77 -12.75
CA THR A 289 11.47 -18.88 -11.84
C THR A 289 10.73 -18.67 -10.52
N LEU A 290 9.85 -19.62 -10.17
CA LEU A 290 8.98 -19.51 -9.00
C LEU A 290 9.73 -19.79 -7.70
N MET A 291 9.52 -18.95 -6.72
CA MET A 291 10.07 -19.11 -5.37
C MET A 291 9.20 -20.09 -4.54
N PRO A 292 9.76 -20.75 -3.52
CA PRO A 292 9.00 -21.69 -2.67
C PRO A 292 7.72 -21.11 -2.06
N VAL A 293 7.68 -19.80 -1.80
CA VAL A 293 6.48 -19.12 -1.27
C VAL A 293 5.32 -19.12 -2.27
N TYR A 294 5.59 -19.02 -3.58
CA TYR A 294 4.56 -19.10 -4.60
C TYR A 294 3.85 -20.47 -4.57
N GLU A 295 4.62 -21.55 -4.55
CA GLU A 295 4.06 -22.92 -4.50
C GLU A 295 3.29 -23.17 -3.20
N ALA A 296 3.77 -22.65 -2.09
CA ALA A 296 3.08 -22.75 -0.79
C ALA A 296 1.74 -22.00 -0.80
N MET A 297 1.70 -20.78 -1.35
CA MET A 297 0.47 -20.00 -1.48
C MET A 297 -0.52 -20.63 -2.45
N LYS A 298 -0.05 -21.15 -3.59
CA LYS A 298 -0.86 -21.89 -4.55
C LYS A 298 -1.51 -23.13 -3.92
N ALA A 299 -0.74 -23.88 -3.15
CA ALA A 299 -1.26 -25.05 -2.42
C ALA A 299 -2.29 -24.65 -1.36
N TYR A 300 -2.03 -23.56 -0.62
CA TYR A 300 -2.97 -23.02 0.36
C TYR A 300 -4.30 -22.60 -0.26
N ILE A 301 -4.27 -21.86 -1.37
CA ILE A 301 -5.47 -21.41 -2.10
C ILE A 301 -6.26 -22.62 -2.61
N ALA A 302 -5.59 -23.63 -3.14
CA ALA A 302 -6.25 -24.85 -3.61
C ALA A 302 -6.96 -25.64 -2.48
N ALA A 303 -6.38 -25.61 -1.27
CA ALA A 303 -6.97 -26.24 -0.09
C ALA A 303 -8.08 -25.39 0.59
N HIS A 304 -8.11 -24.09 0.31
CA HIS A 304 -9.06 -23.14 0.87
C HIS A 304 -9.71 -22.31 -0.26
N PRO A 305 -10.53 -22.94 -1.11
CA PRO A 305 -11.15 -22.23 -2.23
C PRO A 305 -12.04 -21.09 -1.70
N TYR A 306 -11.90 -19.93 -2.34
CA TYR A 306 -12.74 -18.77 -2.05
C TYR A 306 -14.20 -19.12 -2.34
N SER A 307 -15.03 -19.09 -1.32
CA SER A 307 -16.48 -19.08 -1.49
C SER A 307 -16.95 -17.63 -1.45
N LYS A 308 -17.49 -17.10 -2.56
CA LYS A 308 -18.24 -15.83 -2.44
C LYS A 308 -19.28 -16.04 -1.34
N ALA A 309 -19.27 -15.17 -0.33
CA ALA A 309 -20.38 -15.11 0.61
C ALA A 309 -21.67 -14.88 -0.19
N PRO A 310 -22.78 -15.53 0.18
CA PRO A 310 -24.04 -15.40 -0.52
C PRO A 310 -24.55 -13.96 -0.52
#